data_426f4b5026d5758e23ca26e9bd5f7f8c
#
_entry.id   426f4b5026d5758e23ca26e9bd5f7f8c
#
_cell.length_a   1.000
_cell.length_b   1.000
_cell.length_c   1.000
_cell.angle_alpha   90.00
_cell.angle_beta   90.00
_cell.angle_gamma   90.00
#
_symmetry.space_group_name_H-M   'P 1'
#
loop_
_entity.id
_entity.type
_entity.pdbx_description
1 polymer ?
#
loop_
_entity_poly.entity_id
_entity_poly.type
_entity_poly.pdbx_seq_one_letter_code
_entity_poly.pdbx_strand_id
1 'polypeptide(L)'
;MRGLLVNLLLFLAVPCFGQIKIDKAGDGWDLKVDSAIQLIKRVDIAKYKLLDTNCHQVSFMISPYSSCLLENGLGHIYIAVDDIKLNSINNIAVVLIHESLHLYIAKLGIALIPEKEETFCYMYELSFISKLENPEPWLTEHAINNIKK
;
A
#
# COMPACT_ATOMS: atom_id res chain seq x y z
N MET A 1 23.98 -54.64 8.40
CA MET A 1 24.06 -53.32 7.78
C MET A 1 22.71 -52.65 7.98
N ARG A 2 22.63 -51.64 8.89
CA ARG A 2 21.40 -50.91 9.21
C ARG A 2 21.46 -49.57 8.48
N GLY A 3 20.59 -49.43 7.46
CA GLY A 3 20.46 -48.15 6.71
C GLY A 3 19.76 -47.09 7.56
N LEU A 4 20.46 -46.01 7.82
CA LEU A 4 19.96 -44.84 8.50
C LEU A 4 19.15 -44.02 7.49
N LEU A 5 17.83 -44.08 7.56
CA LEU A 5 16.93 -43.18 6.81
C LEU A 5 16.98 -41.80 7.49
N VAL A 6 17.73 -40.89 6.92
CA VAL A 6 17.68 -39.46 7.31
C VAL A 6 16.46 -38.84 6.66
N ASN A 7 15.39 -38.67 7.44
CA ASN A 7 14.24 -37.86 7.06
C ASN A 7 14.65 -36.41 7.08
N LEU A 8 14.99 -35.84 5.90
CA LEU A 8 15.20 -34.44 5.68
C LEU A 8 13.82 -33.75 5.63
N LEU A 9 13.31 -33.33 6.79
CA LEU A 9 12.16 -32.44 6.90
C LEU A 9 12.57 -31.07 6.35
N LEU A 10 12.31 -30.86 5.07
CA LEU A 10 12.32 -29.52 4.48
C LEU A 10 11.18 -28.74 5.15
N PHE A 11 11.51 -27.96 6.17
CA PHE A 11 10.66 -26.86 6.62
C PHE A 11 10.62 -25.83 5.49
N LEU A 12 9.63 -25.94 4.61
CA LEU A 12 9.21 -24.83 3.78
C LEU A 12 8.74 -23.74 4.74
N ALA A 13 9.62 -22.82 5.06
CA ALA A 13 9.24 -21.55 5.70
C ALA A 13 8.31 -20.84 4.69
N VAL A 14 7.01 -21.10 4.81
CA VAL A 14 6.01 -20.27 4.14
C VAL A 14 6.24 -18.85 4.71
N PRO A 15 6.62 -17.87 3.88
CA PRO A 15 6.72 -16.52 4.37
C PRO A 15 5.33 -16.16 4.93
N CYS A 16 5.26 -16.01 6.25
CA CYS A 16 4.07 -15.49 6.90
C CYS A 16 3.99 -14.03 6.48
N PHE A 17 3.30 -13.76 5.36
CA PHE A 17 2.95 -12.40 4.98
C PHE A 17 2.13 -11.85 6.14
N GLY A 18 2.60 -10.77 6.73
CA GLY A 18 1.93 -10.13 7.85
C GLY A 18 0.54 -9.69 7.38
N GLN A 19 -0.50 -10.09 8.09
CA GLN A 19 -1.82 -9.57 7.81
C GLN A 19 -1.84 -8.10 8.20
N ILE A 20 -2.07 -7.21 7.23
CA ILE A 20 -2.21 -5.77 7.50
C ILE A 20 -3.38 -5.58 8.46
N LYS A 21 -3.11 -4.99 9.61
CA LYS A 21 -4.13 -4.66 10.59
C LYS A 21 -4.89 -3.43 10.10
N ILE A 22 -6.20 -3.51 9.98
CA ILE A 22 -7.07 -2.38 9.66
C ILE A 22 -7.83 -2.00 10.91
N ASP A 23 -7.71 -0.74 11.34
CA ASP A 23 -8.46 -0.24 12.47
C ASP A 23 -9.95 -0.16 12.11
N LYS A 24 -10.81 -0.45 13.07
CA LYS A 24 -12.25 -0.28 12.88
C LYS A 24 -12.60 1.20 12.83
N ALA A 25 -13.34 1.58 11.80
CA ALA A 25 -13.88 2.91 11.66
C ALA A 25 -15.39 2.87 11.47
N GLY A 26 -16.07 3.94 11.86
CA GLY A 26 -17.47 4.15 11.52
C GLY A 26 -17.66 4.21 10.00
N ASP A 27 -18.90 4.11 9.54
CA ASP A 27 -19.30 4.26 8.12
C ASP A 27 -18.68 3.26 7.14
N GLY A 28 -18.14 2.13 7.63
CA GLY A 28 -17.64 1.03 6.82
C GLY A 28 -16.32 1.33 6.10
N TRP A 29 -15.52 2.28 6.58
CA TRP A 29 -14.21 2.59 6.01
C TRP A 29 -13.25 1.42 6.06
N ASP A 30 -13.25 0.63 7.13
CA ASP A 30 -12.46 -0.58 7.27
C ASP A 30 -12.77 -1.61 6.17
N LEU A 31 -14.05 -1.78 5.81
CA LEU A 31 -14.47 -2.66 4.72
C LEU A 31 -14.03 -2.14 3.34
N LYS A 32 -14.03 -0.81 3.15
CA LYS A 32 -13.53 -0.21 1.90
C LYS A 32 -12.02 -0.37 1.76
N VAL A 33 -11.27 -0.21 2.83
CA VAL A 33 -9.81 -0.44 2.84
C VAL A 33 -9.50 -1.91 2.55
N ASP A 34 -10.21 -2.85 3.18
CA ASP A 34 -10.04 -4.28 2.86
C ASP A 34 -10.33 -4.56 1.38
N SER A 35 -11.42 -4.02 0.84
CA SER A 35 -11.77 -4.14 -0.57
C SER A 35 -10.69 -3.55 -1.50
N ALA A 36 -10.09 -2.43 -1.12
CA ALA A 36 -8.98 -1.82 -1.86
C ALA A 36 -7.71 -2.68 -1.84
N ILE A 37 -7.38 -3.28 -0.70
CA ILE A 37 -6.26 -4.23 -0.57
C ILE A 37 -6.49 -5.45 -1.47
N GLN A 38 -7.70 -6.00 -1.49
CA GLN A 38 -8.05 -7.12 -2.38
C GLN A 38 -7.98 -6.70 -3.86
N LEU A 39 -8.39 -5.47 -4.20
CA LEU A 39 -8.24 -4.93 -5.54
C LEU A 39 -6.76 -4.86 -5.95
N ILE A 40 -5.89 -4.31 -5.11
CA ILE A 40 -4.45 -4.24 -5.36
C ILE A 40 -3.89 -5.65 -5.60
N LYS A 41 -4.23 -6.61 -4.74
CA LYS A 41 -3.77 -7.99 -4.83
C LYS A 41 -4.19 -8.65 -6.16
N ARG A 42 -5.39 -8.38 -6.64
CA ARG A 42 -5.93 -8.92 -7.89
C ARG A 42 -5.30 -8.28 -9.12
N VAL A 43 -5.09 -6.96 -9.10
CA VAL A 43 -4.65 -6.17 -10.25
C VAL A 43 -3.13 -6.14 -10.39
N ASP A 44 -2.40 -6.03 -9.27
CA ASP A 44 -0.94 -5.92 -9.26
C ASP A 44 -0.33 -6.61 -8.04
N ILE A 45 -0.02 -7.87 -8.19
CA ILE A 45 0.54 -8.68 -7.10
C ILE A 45 1.90 -8.15 -6.60
N ALA A 46 2.68 -7.47 -7.46
CA ALA A 46 3.97 -6.90 -7.04
C ALA A 46 3.76 -5.71 -6.10
N LYS A 47 2.79 -4.83 -6.42
CA LYS A 47 2.42 -3.71 -5.56
C LYS A 47 1.76 -4.17 -4.26
N TYR A 48 0.93 -5.23 -4.32
CA TYR A 48 0.39 -5.85 -3.12
C TYR A 48 1.50 -6.35 -2.20
N LYS A 49 2.51 -7.06 -2.73
CA LYS A 49 3.63 -7.55 -1.93
C LYS A 49 4.43 -6.41 -1.29
N LEU A 50 4.63 -5.29 -2.01
CA LEU A 50 5.30 -4.13 -1.45
C LEU A 50 4.49 -3.52 -0.31
N LEU A 51 3.17 -3.35 -0.48
CA LEU A 51 2.25 -2.88 0.57
C LEU A 51 2.29 -3.83 1.79
N ASP A 52 2.06 -5.13 1.59
CA ASP A 52 1.99 -6.14 2.64
C ASP A 52 3.31 -6.28 3.44
N THR A 53 4.46 -6.08 2.77
CA THR A 53 5.78 -6.14 3.42
C THR A 53 6.11 -4.89 4.23
N ASN A 54 5.61 -3.72 3.83
CA ASN A 54 6.02 -2.45 4.41
C ASN A 54 4.93 -1.83 5.30
N CYS A 55 3.66 -2.11 5.08
CA CYS A 55 2.55 -1.62 5.89
C CYS A 55 2.13 -2.68 6.92
N HIS A 56 2.20 -2.31 8.20
CA HIS A 56 1.74 -3.15 9.31
C HIS A 56 0.31 -2.81 9.73
N GLN A 57 -0.07 -1.54 9.64
CA GLN A 57 -1.37 -1.05 10.10
C GLN A 57 -1.90 0.05 9.19
N VAL A 58 -3.21 0.07 8.99
CA VAL A 58 -3.95 1.17 8.36
C VAL A 58 -4.95 1.72 9.38
N SER A 59 -4.89 3.02 9.59
CA SER A 59 -5.78 3.79 10.46
C SER A 59 -6.43 4.94 9.70
N PHE A 60 -7.36 5.61 10.36
CA PHE A 60 -8.13 6.71 9.78
C PHE A 60 -7.88 8.00 10.55
N MET A 61 -7.83 9.11 9.85
CA MET A 61 -7.62 10.41 10.44
C MET A 61 -8.47 11.50 9.78
N ILE A 62 -8.86 12.49 10.56
CA ILE A 62 -9.47 13.70 10.04
C ILE A 62 -8.34 14.63 9.60
N SER A 63 -8.08 14.65 8.30
CA SER A 63 -7.00 15.42 7.69
C SER A 63 -7.31 15.66 6.22
N PRO A 64 -6.84 16.75 5.62
CA PRO A 64 -6.98 16.97 4.18
C PRO A 64 -6.11 16.02 3.33
N TYR A 65 -5.14 15.34 3.93
CA TYR A 65 -4.21 14.44 3.23
C TYR A 65 -3.99 13.17 4.01
N SER A 66 -3.87 12.05 3.29
CA SER A 66 -3.35 10.80 3.84
C SER A 66 -1.84 10.91 4.08
N SER A 67 -1.30 10.05 4.91
CA SER A 67 0.12 10.05 5.26
C SER A 67 0.57 8.69 5.74
N CYS A 68 1.88 8.48 5.83
CA CYS A 68 2.44 7.30 6.46
C CYS A 68 3.53 7.64 7.46
N LEU A 69 3.82 6.70 8.36
CA LEU A 69 4.85 6.81 9.37
C LEU A 69 5.55 5.47 9.56
N LEU A 70 6.87 5.50 9.66
CA LEU A 70 7.66 4.33 10.02
C LEU A 70 8.06 4.42 11.50
N GLU A 71 7.41 3.63 12.34
CA GLU A 71 7.69 3.56 13.78
C GLU A 71 8.33 2.22 14.14
N ASN A 72 9.52 2.24 14.73
CA ASN A 72 10.24 1.02 15.13
C ASN A 72 10.36 -0.03 14.00
N GLY A 73 10.48 0.42 12.74
CA GLY A 73 10.53 -0.45 11.56
C GLY A 73 9.18 -0.98 11.08
N LEU A 74 8.08 -0.60 11.74
CA LEU A 74 6.71 -0.96 11.36
C LEU A 74 6.05 0.21 10.63
N GLY A 75 5.57 -0.04 9.42
CA GLY A 75 4.89 0.97 8.62
C GLY A 75 3.43 1.13 9.03
N HIS A 76 3.00 2.37 9.14
CA HIS A 76 1.63 2.75 9.47
C HIS A 76 1.13 3.73 8.41
N ILE A 77 -0.02 3.45 7.82
CA ILE A 77 -0.68 4.34 6.86
C ILE A 77 -1.92 4.94 7.52
N TYR A 78 -2.07 6.25 7.39
CA TYR A 78 -3.22 7.02 7.87
C TYR A 78 -4.03 7.50 6.68
N ILE A 79 -5.25 7.00 6.52
CA ILE A 79 -6.18 7.40 5.47
C ILE A 79 -6.96 8.63 5.93
N ALA A 80 -6.91 9.70 5.15
CA ALA A 80 -7.73 10.88 5.38
C ALA A 80 -9.20 10.59 5.05
N VAL A 81 -10.12 10.84 6.00
CA VAL A 81 -11.55 10.55 5.83
C VAL A 81 -12.39 11.77 5.48
N ASP A 82 -11.81 12.96 5.45
CA ASP A 82 -12.52 14.22 5.14
C ASP A 82 -12.78 14.45 3.66
N ASP A 83 -12.14 13.68 2.77
CA ASP A 83 -12.30 13.88 1.34
C ASP A 83 -13.42 13.00 0.77
N ILE A 84 -14.49 13.62 0.30
CA ILE A 84 -15.60 12.96 -0.40
C ILE A 84 -15.10 12.16 -1.64
N LYS A 85 -13.98 12.57 -2.24
CA LYS A 85 -13.33 11.85 -3.34
C LYS A 85 -12.74 10.52 -2.91
N LEU A 86 -12.38 10.36 -1.63
CA LEU A 86 -11.84 9.13 -1.06
C LEU A 86 -12.87 7.99 -0.90
N ASN A 87 -14.12 8.20 -1.33
CA ASN A 87 -15.15 7.18 -1.21
C ASN A 87 -15.02 6.01 -2.20
N SER A 88 -14.19 6.13 -3.25
CA SER A 88 -14.03 5.04 -4.20
C SER A 88 -12.94 4.05 -3.76
N ILE A 89 -13.19 2.76 -4.02
CA ILE A 89 -12.23 1.69 -3.75
C ILE A 89 -10.95 1.90 -4.58
N ASN A 90 -11.07 2.38 -5.82
CA ASN A 90 -9.92 2.69 -6.66
C ASN A 90 -9.03 3.76 -6.03
N ASN A 91 -9.63 4.85 -5.53
CA ASN A 91 -8.85 5.92 -4.90
C ASN A 91 -8.16 5.45 -3.61
N ILE A 92 -8.86 4.71 -2.75
CA ILE A 92 -8.25 4.12 -1.55
C ILE A 92 -7.07 3.22 -1.94
N ALA A 93 -7.22 2.39 -2.98
CA ALA A 93 -6.15 1.54 -3.46
C ALA A 93 -4.94 2.35 -3.96
N VAL A 94 -5.18 3.44 -4.70
CA VAL A 94 -4.13 4.36 -5.18
C VAL A 94 -3.40 5.00 -4.01
N VAL A 95 -4.10 5.51 -3.00
CA VAL A 95 -3.51 6.08 -1.78
C VAL A 95 -2.67 5.04 -1.04
N LEU A 96 -3.17 3.82 -0.84
CA LEU A 96 -2.40 2.75 -0.17
C LEU A 96 -1.10 2.43 -0.91
N ILE A 97 -1.12 2.44 -2.24
CA ILE A 97 0.07 2.21 -3.08
C ILE A 97 1.06 3.36 -2.95
N HIS A 98 0.59 4.61 -2.99
CA HIS A 98 1.41 5.81 -2.79
C HIS A 98 2.15 5.75 -1.46
N GLU A 99 1.42 5.64 -0.38
CA GLU A 99 1.97 5.62 0.98
C GLU A 99 2.88 4.40 1.22
N SER A 100 2.59 3.26 0.57
CA SER A 100 3.45 2.08 0.69
C SER A 100 4.83 2.29 0.07
N LEU A 101 4.95 3.12 -0.97
CA LEU A 101 6.24 3.45 -1.57
C LEU A 101 7.05 4.38 -0.67
N HIS A 102 6.43 5.38 -0.03
CA HIS A 102 7.08 6.19 1.00
C HIS A 102 7.63 5.32 2.14
N LEU A 103 6.83 4.38 2.67
CA LEU A 103 7.28 3.44 3.70
C LEU A 103 8.48 2.61 3.24
N TYR A 104 8.47 2.15 2.00
CA TYR A 104 9.57 1.37 1.43
C TYR A 104 10.85 2.21 1.31
N ILE A 105 10.77 3.43 0.80
CA ILE A 105 11.90 4.37 0.68
C ILE A 105 12.48 4.68 2.07
N ALA A 106 11.61 4.99 3.03
CA ALA A 106 12.00 5.24 4.42
C ALA A 106 12.70 4.03 5.06
N LYS A 107 12.17 2.82 4.84
CA LYS A 107 12.76 1.58 5.37
C LYS A 107 14.14 1.28 4.79
N LEU A 108 14.39 1.66 3.54
CA LEU A 108 15.70 1.54 2.92
C LEU A 108 16.70 2.61 3.38
N GLY A 109 16.25 3.62 4.13
CA GLY A 109 17.08 4.75 4.54
C GLY A 109 17.54 5.63 3.37
N ILE A 110 16.78 5.63 2.26
CA ILE A 110 17.11 6.43 1.07
C ILE A 110 16.65 7.87 1.35
N ALA A 111 17.60 8.80 1.38
CA ALA A 111 17.31 10.23 1.49
C ALA A 111 17.07 10.82 0.10
N LEU A 112 15.81 11.05 -0.25
CA LEU A 112 15.41 11.82 -1.43
C LEU A 112 15.01 13.23 -1.01
N ILE A 113 15.13 14.18 -1.92
CA ILE A 113 14.43 15.47 -1.73
C ILE A 113 12.93 15.24 -1.87
N PRO A 114 12.08 15.89 -1.04
CA PRO A 114 10.65 15.61 -0.98
C PRO A 114 9.95 15.64 -2.34
N GLU A 115 10.26 16.60 -3.19
CA GLU A 115 9.63 16.74 -4.51
C GLU A 115 9.94 15.58 -5.45
N LYS A 116 11.14 14.99 -5.34
CA LYS A 116 11.51 13.81 -6.13
C LYS A 116 10.83 12.54 -5.59
N GLU A 117 10.75 12.41 -4.28
CA GLU A 117 10.07 11.29 -3.65
C GLU A 117 8.60 11.27 -4.05
N GLU A 118 7.91 12.42 -3.95
CA GLU A 118 6.53 12.58 -4.40
C GLU A 118 6.37 12.22 -5.89
N THR A 119 7.27 12.70 -6.74
CA THR A 119 7.25 12.36 -8.18
C THR A 119 7.30 10.86 -8.40
N PHE A 120 8.17 10.12 -7.69
CA PHE A 120 8.22 8.66 -7.78
C PHE A 120 6.92 8.00 -7.30
N CYS A 121 6.33 8.49 -6.21
CA CYS A 121 5.08 7.98 -5.69
C CYS A 121 3.93 8.18 -6.71
N TYR A 122 3.81 9.35 -7.33
CA TYR A 122 2.81 9.59 -8.38
C TYR A 122 3.05 8.77 -9.66
N MET A 123 4.30 8.55 -10.06
CA MET A 123 4.61 7.63 -11.17
C MET A 123 4.20 6.19 -10.83
N TYR A 124 4.39 5.78 -9.58
CA TYR A 124 4.03 4.47 -9.09
C TYR A 124 2.50 4.27 -9.05
N GLU A 125 1.75 5.30 -8.60
CA GLU A 125 0.29 5.36 -8.72
C GLU A 125 -0.16 5.20 -10.17
N LEU A 126 0.37 6.04 -11.07
CA LEU A 126 -0.03 6.05 -12.48
C LEU A 126 0.16 4.67 -13.13
N SER A 127 1.24 3.97 -12.77
CA SER A 127 1.49 2.60 -13.25
C SER A 127 0.47 1.58 -12.73
N PHE A 128 -0.17 1.83 -11.59
CA PHE A 128 -1.28 1.02 -11.08
C PHE A 128 -2.61 1.40 -11.72
N ILE A 129 -2.91 2.70 -11.79
CA ILE A 129 -4.13 3.23 -12.39
C ILE A 129 -4.29 2.69 -13.82
N SER A 130 -3.18 2.62 -14.58
CA SER A 130 -3.20 2.08 -15.96
C SER A 130 -3.61 0.61 -16.07
N LYS A 131 -3.65 -0.14 -14.98
CA LYS A 131 -4.07 -1.55 -14.92
C LYS A 131 -5.50 -1.73 -14.43
N LEU A 132 -6.15 -0.67 -13.93
CA LEU A 132 -7.54 -0.72 -13.52
C LEU A 132 -8.46 -0.81 -14.74
N GLU A 133 -9.54 -1.58 -14.64
CA GLU A 133 -10.50 -1.74 -15.75
C GLU A 133 -11.27 -0.45 -16.05
N ASN A 134 -11.70 0.26 -15.01
CA ASN A 134 -12.50 1.49 -15.14
C ASN A 134 -12.07 2.50 -14.04
N PRO A 135 -10.86 3.09 -14.14
CA PRO A 135 -10.44 4.09 -13.19
C PRO A 135 -11.25 5.39 -13.39
N GLU A 136 -11.51 6.10 -12.31
CA GLU A 136 -12.07 7.44 -12.39
C GLU A 136 -11.06 8.36 -13.13
N PRO A 137 -11.49 9.11 -14.17
CA PRO A 137 -10.57 9.91 -15.00
C PRO A 137 -9.70 10.89 -14.18
N TRP A 138 -10.24 11.47 -13.11
CA TRP A 138 -9.54 12.41 -12.26
C TRP A 138 -8.33 11.80 -11.52
N LEU A 139 -8.30 10.46 -11.27
CA LEU A 139 -7.14 9.78 -10.68
C LEU A 139 -5.91 9.92 -11.57
N THR A 140 -6.09 9.66 -12.87
CA THR A 140 -5.02 9.81 -13.86
C THR A 140 -4.56 11.27 -13.98
N GLU A 141 -5.50 12.19 -14.06
CA GLU A 141 -5.21 13.63 -14.14
C GLU A 141 -4.46 14.13 -12.91
N HIS A 142 -4.88 13.68 -11.71
CA HIS A 142 -4.23 14.02 -10.46
C HIS A 142 -2.77 13.57 -10.44
N ALA A 143 -2.51 12.29 -10.74
CA ALA A 143 -1.15 11.76 -10.77
C ALA A 143 -0.27 12.51 -11.79
N ILE A 144 -0.73 12.70 -13.03
CA ILE A 144 0.02 13.41 -14.07
C ILE A 144 0.35 14.86 -13.66
N ASN A 145 -0.60 15.57 -13.07
CA ASN A 145 -0.40 16.98 -12.68
C ASN A 145 0.61 17.12 -11.53
N ASN A 146 0.75 16.12 -10.67
CA ASN A 146 1.71 16.12 -9.59
C ASN A 146 3.12 15.63 -10.02
N ILE A 147 3.24 14.80 -11.05
CA ILE A 147 4.54 14.43 -11.64
C ILE A 147 5.23 15.64 -12.31
N LYS A 148 4.45 16.61 -12.82
CA LYS A 148 4.96 17.78 -13.58
C LYS A 148 5.36 18.97 -12.72
N LYS A 149 5.16 18.92 -11.42
CA LYS A 149 5.55 19.98 -10.47
C LYS A 149 6.99 19.84 -10.06
#